data_d63e204ad6adb15fbc15f84bf6f96134
#
_entry.id   d63e204ad6adb15fbc15f84bf6f96134
#
_cell.length_a   1.000
_cell.length_b   1.000
_cell.length_c   1.000
_cell.angle_alpha   90.00
_cell.angle_beta   90.00
_cell.angle_gamma   90.00
#
_symmetry.space_group_name_H-M   'P 1'
#
loop_
_entity.id
_entity.type
_entity.pdbx_description
1 polymer ?
#
loop_
_entity_poly.entity_id
_entity_poly.type
_entity_poly.pdbx_seq_one_letter_code
_entity_poly.pdbx_strand_id
1 'polypeptide(L)'
;RSIAVTGVQTCALPILLHYGGNISIIALIGIAVFILIRSQVMYKKRKAKEQGNETLKQLMQATDSTEALQLMRKHTREELSKVLEYAETNFELTVTSFLHENLRGLRRAMGSTKFEKQLIKQMKRSGTVAMCRLDNNTVLEKGLYYYQGNDFASELVYSISRLCEPCLEHIDNNFNPLDAIQKGEFSDVSEDITYLIQQCRKKMENNEYNDFEEEIRRANDLNGQLSLLKRKELQRIQSQSGSIRVSMVYLTMVQEAQNVVTYTINLMKVSRKFQIAPE
;
A
#
# COMPACT_ATOMS: atom_id res chain seq x y z
N ARG A 1 -8.93 50.51 10.46
CA ARG A 1 -9.99 49.69 9.79
C ARG A 1 -9.79 48.21 10.11
N SER A 2 -10.11 47.78 11.34
CA SER A 2 -10.10 46.37 11.77
C SER A 2 -11.12 46.15 12.88
N ILE A 3 -12.41 46.38 12.60
CA ILE A 3 -13.50 46.19 13.59
C ILE A 3 -14.67 45.33 13.03
N ALA A 4 -14.52 44.66 11.90
CA ALA A 4 -15.63 43.93 11.28
C ALA A 4 -15.60 42.42 11.43
N VAL A 5 -14.56 41.82 12.06
CA VAL A 5 -14.40 40.35 12.10
C VAL A 5 -14.85 39.74 13.44
N THR A 6 -14.89 40.51 14.51
CA THR A 6 -15.25 40.00 15.86
C THR A 6 -16.75 39.90 16.12
N GLY A 7 -17.60 40.57 15.36
CA GLY A 7 -19.06 40.57 15.57
C GLY A 7 -19.79 39.32 15.09
N VAL A 8 -19.25 38.60 14.08
CA VAL A 8 -19.92 37.43 13.47
C VAL A 8 -19.68 36.16 14.28
N GLN A 9 -18.54 36.03 14.93
CA GLN A 9 -18.21 34.85 15.73
C GLN A 9 -19.01 34.75 17.06
N THR A 10 -19.42 35.87 17.63
CA THR A 10 -20.17 35.87 18.91
C THR A 10 -21.68 35.62 18.75
N CYS A 11 -22.24 35.81 17.55
CA CYS A 11 -23.66 35.56 17.32
C CYS A 11 -24.02 34.16 16.84
N ALA A 12 -23.09 33.44 16.22
CA ALA A 12 -23.36 32.12 15.66
C ALA A 12 -23.49 31.02 16.75
N LEU A 13 -22.69 31.08 17.82
CA LEU A 13 -22.73 30.10 18.89
C LEU A 13 -24.04 30.09 19.69
N PRO A 14 -24.59 31.25 20.14
CA PRO A 14 -25.88 31.26 20.83
C PRO A 14 -27.05 30.81 19.98
N ILE A 15 -27.04 31.09 18.68
CA ILE A 15 -28.11 30.71 17.75
C ILE A 15 -28.14 29.20 17.56
N LEU A 16 -26.96 28.55 17.42
CA LEU A 16 -26.83 27.10 17.32
C LEU A 16 -27.31 26.38 18.61
N LEU A 17 -27.02 26.92 19.77
CA LEU A 17 -27.46 26.39 21.06
C LEU A 17 -28.97 26.55 21.30
N HIS A 18 -29.58 27.61 20.79
CA HIS A 18 -31.00 27.88 20.99
C HIS A 18 -31.92 27.07 20.08
N TYR A 19 -31.50 26.76 18.84
CA TYR A 19 -32.31 26.01 17.87
C TYR A 19 -32.04 24.51 17.80
N GLY A 20 -30.92 24.00 18.29
CA GLY A 20 -30.49 22.63 18.12
C GLY A 20 -30.35 21.79 19.41
N GLY A 21 -30.48 22.40 20.59
CA GLY A 21 -30.39 21.68 21.86
C GLY A 21 -29.21 20.69 21.96
N ASN A 22 -29.46 19.53 22.54
CA ASN A 22 -28.46 18.47 22.74
C ASN A 22 -27.83 17.93 21.44
N ILE A 23 -28.54 18.01 20.31
CA ILE A 23 -28.06 17.52 18.99
C ILE A 23 -26.88 18.37 18.50
N SER A 24 -26.92 19.69 18.67
CA SER A 24 -25.82 20.59 18.28
C SER A 24 -24.56 20.35 19.10
N ILE A 25 -24.71 20.05 20.37
CA ILE A 25 -23.59 19.76 21.29
C ILE A 25 -22.93 18.43 20.88
N ILE A 26 -23.73 17.38 20.60
CA ILE A 26 -23.24 16.08 20.14
C ILE A 26 -22.50 16.23 18.79
N ALA A 27 -23.04 17.02 17.85
CA ALA A 27 -22.41 17.28 16.57
C ALA A 27 -21.06 17.99 16.73
N LEU A 28 -20.96 19.02 17.61
CA LEU A 28 -19.71 19.73 17.89
C LEU A 28 -18.66 18.81 18.54
N ILE A 29 -19.08 17.97 19.49
CA ILE A 29 -18.18 16.97 20.10
C ILE A 29 -17.71 15.97 19.06
N GLY A 30 -18.60 15.48 18.18
CA GLY A 30 -18.23 14.59 17.07
C GLY A 30 -17.20 15.20 16.12
N ILE A 31 -17.38 16.47 15.75
CA ILE A 31 -16.42 17.20 14.91
C ILE A 31 -15.08 17.38 15.65
N ALA A 32 -15.11 17.74 16.93
CA ALA A 32 -13.87 17.90 17.71
C ALA A 32 -13.11 16.59 17.85
N VAL A 33 -13.79 15.47 18.15
CA VAL A 33 -13.19 14.13 18.20
C VAL A 33 -12.63 13.73 16.83
N PHE A 34 -13.35 13.99 15.75
CA PHE A 34 -12.88 13.72 14.38
C PHE A 34 -11.60 14.52 14.04
N ILE A 35 -11.56 15.80 14.41
CA ILE A 35 -10.37 16.65 14.21
C ILE A 35 -9.19 16.13 15.03
N LEU A 36 -9.42 15.71 16.28
CA LEU A 36 -8.38 15.14 17.15
C LEU A 36 -7.83 13.82 16.59
N ILE A 37 -8.70 12.90 16.15
CA ILE A 37 -8.28 11.65 15.52
C ILE A 37 -7.46 11.92 14.25
N ARG A 38 -7.93 12.81 13.39
CA ARG A 38 -7.22 13.21 12.17
C ARG A 38 -5.87 13.85 12.47
N SER A 39 -5.82 14.71 13.49
CA SER A 39 -4.60 15.36 13.98
C SER A 39 -3.57 14.32 14.48
N GLN A 40 -4.00 13.32 15.26
CA GLN A 40 -3.13 12.25 15.74
C GLN A 40 -2.60 11.37 14.60
N VAL A 41 -3.44 11.03 13.62
CA VAL A 41 -3.01 10.27 12.44
C VAL A 41 -1.98 11.06 11.62
N MET A 42 -2.23 12.36 11.41
CA MET A 42 -1.29 13.25 10.73
C MET A 42 0.02 13.40 11.49
N TYR A 43 -0.04 13.52 12.83
CA TYR A 43 1.15 13.60 13.68
C TYR A 43 1.99 12.31 13.61
N LYS A 44 1.36 11.13 13.70
CA LYS A 44 2.05 9.84 13.53
C LYS A 44 2.73 9.72 12.16
N LYS A 45 2.04 10.13 11.08
CA LYS A 45 2.61 10.14 9.72
C LYS A 45 3.79 11.10 9.58
N ARG A 46 3.71 12.31 10.18
CA ARG A 46 4.82 13.27 10.20
C ARG A 46 6.02 12.72 10.97
N LYS A 47 5.79 12.16 12.16
CA LYS A 47 6.85 11.57 12.99
C LYS A 47 7.54 10.38 12.29
N ALA A 48 6.79 9.50 11.62
CA ALA A 48 7.35 8.40 10.84
C ALA A 48 8.20 8.90 9.64
N LYS A 49 7.76 9.97 8.98
CA LYS A 49 8.51 10.60 7.88
C LYS A 49 9.78 11.29 8.37
N GLU A 50 9.71 11.97 9.52
CA GLU A 50 10.87 12.60 10.16
C GLU A 50 11.89 11.55 10.61
N GLN A 51 11.46 10.43 11.14
CA GLN A 51 12.33 9.34 11.60
C GLN A 51 13.06 8.66 10.43
N GLY A 52 12.40 8.41 9.28
CA GLY A 52 13.05 7.89 8.09
C GLY A 52 14.09 8.88 7.51
N ASN A 53 13.82 10.17 7.55
CA ASN A 53 14.79 11.20 7.18
C ASN A 53 15.98 11.28 8.15
N GLU A 54 15.76 11.01 9.43
CA GLU A 54 16.82 10.99 10.45
C GLU A 54 17.77 9.82 10.25
N THR A 55 17.24 8.61 10.03
CA THR A 55 18.07 7.42 9.75
C THR A 55 18.91 7.63 8.48
N LEU A 56 18.34 8.23 7.44
CA LEU A 56 19.08 8.55 6.22
C LEU A 56 20.17 9.61 6.47
N LYS A 57 19.92 10.63 7.29
CA LYS A 57 20.93 11.64 7.66
C LYS A 57 22.08 11.00 8.44
N GLN A 58 21.79 10.15 9.42
CA GLN A 58 22.79 9.41 10.16
C GLN A 58 23.63 8.54 9.24
N LEU A 59 23.00 7.81 8.31
CA LEU A 59 23.68 7.01 7.31
C LEU A 59 24.62 7.85 6.42
N MET A 60 24.21 9.04 6.02
CA MET A 60 25.05 9.94 5.21
C MET A 60 26.24 10.52 6.00
N GLN A 61 26.19 10.51 7.33
CA GLN A 61 27.23 10.99 8.22
C GLN A 61 28.13 9.88 8.76
N ALA A 62 27.73 8.60 8.59
CA ALA A 62 28.50 7.45 9.05
C ALA A 62 29.90 7.43 8.41
N THR A 63 30.89 7.22 9.23
CA THR A 63 32.31 7.14 8.82
C THR A 63 32.82 5.71 8.74
N ASP A 64 32.18 4.79 9.47
CA ASP A 64 32.47 3.35 9.47
C ASP A 64 31.51 2.59 8.58
N SER A 65 32.03 1.69 7.74
CA SER A 65 31.24 0.88 6.81
C SER A 65 30.28 -0.07 7.51
N THR A 66 30.66 -0.60 8.68
CA THR A 66 29.81 -1.51 9.47
C THR A 66 28.60 -0.76 10.03
N GLU A 67 28.82 0.43 10.60
CA GLU A 67 27.74 1.30 11.06
C GLU A 67 26.85 1.72 9.90
N ALA A 68 27.43 2.12 8.77
CA ALA A 68 26.70 2.50 7.56
C ALA A 68 25.80 1.34 7.07
N LEU A 69 26.28 0.09 7.08
CA LEU A 69 25.50 -1.08 6.70
C LEU A 69 24.31 -1.31 7.65
N GLN A 70 24.51 -1.18 8.97
CA GLN A 70 23.43 -1.33 9.95
C GLN A 70 22.34 -0.26 9.77
N LEU A 71 22.75 0.99 9.58
CA LEU A 71 21.84 2.10 9.32
C LEU A 71 21.09 1.91 8.00
N MET A 72 21.77 1.41 6.97
CA MET A 72 21.16 1.13 5.67
C MET A 72 20.16 -0.03 5.77
N ARG A 73 20.46 -1.10 6.49
CA ARG A 73 19.52 -2.19 6.77
C ARG A 73 18.27 -1.68 7.48
N LYS A 74 18.44 -0.86 8.52
CA LYS A 74 17.34 -0.25 9.26
C LYS A 74 16.48 0.64 8.33
N HIS A 75 17.12 1.55 7.60
CA HIS A 75 16.44 2.46 6.68
C HIS A 75 15.66 1.69 5.59
N THR A 76 16.30 0.70 4.95
CA THR A 76 15.67 -0.13 3.92
C THR A 76 14.46 -0.89 4.47
N ARG A 77 14.57 -1.48 5.64
CA ARG A 77 13.44 -2.17 6.29
C ARG A 77 12.26 -1.22 6.55
N GLU A 78 12.53 -0.03 7.09
CA GLU A 78 11.49 0.99 7.35
C GLU A 78 10.80 1.44 6.05
N GLU A 79 11.55 1.65 4.97
CA GLU A 79 10.98 2.07 3.68
C GLU A 79 10.18 0.95 3.01
N LEU A 80 10.69 -0.29 3.01
CA LEU A 80 9.98 -1.43 2.41
C LEU A 80 8.72 -1.81 3.22
N SER A 81 8.74 -1.66 4.55
CA SER A 81 7.54 -1.83 5.39
C SER A 81 6.44 -0.83 5.03
N LYS A 82 6.80 0.43 4.73
CA LYS A 82 5.83 1.44 4.27
C LYS A 82 5.24 1.08 2.90
N VAL A 83 6.05 0.50 2.00
CA VAL A 83 5.56 0.01 0.70
C VAL A 83 4.56 -1.13 0.90
N LEU A 84 4.81 -2.05 1.84
CA LEU A 84 3.85 -3.12 2.17
C LEU A 84 2.59 -2.57 2.84
N GLU A 85 2.69 -1.56 3.72
CA GLU A 85 1.53 -0.86 4.30
C GLU A 85 0.66 -0.19 3.21
N TYR A 86 1.32 0.46 2.25
CA TYR A 86 0.63 1.01 1.08
C TYR A 86 -0.04 -0.09 0.27
N ALA A 87 0.67 -1.20 -0.01
CA ALA A 87 0.16 -2.31 -0.80
C ALA A 87 -1.08 -2.94 -0.15
N GLU A 88 -1.03 -3.24 1.16
CA GLU A 88 -2.15 -3.75 1.95
C GLU A 88 -3.36 -2.82 1.82
N THR A 89 -3.19 -1.55 2.19
CA THR A 89 -4.29 -0.58 2.26
C THR A 89 -4.87 -0.28 0.87
N ASN A 90 -4.02 -0.14 -0.15
CA ASN A 90 -4.48 0.32 -1.46
C ASN A 90 -5.00 -0.82 -2.34
N PHE A 91 -4.50 -2.05 -2.15
CA PHE A 91 -5.07 -3.25 -2.76
C PHE A 91 -6.49 -3.49 -2.24
N GLU A 92 -6.68 -3.54 -0.92
CA GLU A 92 -7.99 -3.70 -0.27
C GLU A 92 -8.96 -2.59 -0.69
N LEU A 93 -8.52 -1.31 -0.63
CA LEU A 93 -9.36 -0.18 -1.05
C LEU A 93 -9.80 -0.29 -2.50
N THR A 94 -8.91 -0.71 -3.40
CA THR A 94 -9.20 -0.85 -4.83
C THR A 94 -10.24 -1.94 -5.06
N VAL A 95 -10.00 -3.14 -4.51
CA VAL A 95 -10.90 -4.30 -4.69
C VAL A 95 -12.26 -4.02 -4.08
N THR A 96 -12.32 -3.62 -2.81
CA THR A 96 -13.58 -3.32 -2.12
C THR A 96 -14.36 -2.22 -2.84
N SER A 97 -13.66 -1.15 -3.30
CA SER A 97 -14.34 -0.07 -4.03
C SER A 97 -14.88 -0.53 -5.37
N PHE A 98 -14.19 -1.42 -6.08
CA PHE A 98 -14.65 -1.94 -7.35
C PHE A 98 -15.86 -2.88 -7.19
N LEU A 99 -15.78 -3.83 -6.25
CA LEU A 99 -16.86 -4.79 -5.99
C LEU A 99 -18.17 -4.10 -5.54
N HIS A 100 -18.06 -2.94 -4.87
CA HIS A 100 -19.20 -2.12 -4.43
C HIS A 100 -19.50 -0.93 -5.35
N GLU A 101 -18.89 -0.87 -6.53
CA GLU A 101 -19.11 0.20 -7.52
C GLU A 101 -18.85 1.61 -6.96
N ASN A 102 -17.90 1.73 -6.02
CA ASN A 102 -17.59 2.99 -5.33
C ASN A 102 -16.53 3.81 -6.10
N LEU A 103 -16.99 4.64 -7.02
CA LEU A 103 -16.13 5.51 -7.83
C LEU A 103 -15.22 6.45 -7.00
N ARG A 104 -15.72 6.96 -5.85
CA ARG A 104 -14.93 7.84 -4.98
C ARG A 104 -13.77 7.09 -4.33
N GLY A 105 -13.99 5.83 -3.93
CA GLY A 105 -12.97 4.96 -3.40
C GLY A 105 -11.87 4.69 -4.43
N LEU A 106 -12.24 4.34 -5.66
CA LEU A 106 -11.30 4.09 -6.77
C LEU A 106 -10.48 5.34 -7.12
N ARG A 107 -11.11 6.53 -7.19
CA ARG A 107 -10.38 7.79 -7.41
C ARG A 107 -9.38 8.08 -6.29
N ARG A 108 -9.72 7.75 -5.03
CA ARG A 108 -8.80 7.87 -3.89
C ARG A 108 -7.63 6.90 -4.01
N ALA A 109 -7.90 5.63 -4.34
CA ALA A 109 -6.88 4.62 -4.56
C ALA A 109 -5.91 5.03 -5.67
N MET A 110 -6.42 5.53 -6.81
CA MET A 110 -5.60 6.04 -7.91
C MET A 110 -4.75 7.25 -7.49
N GLY A 111 -5.29 8.17 -6.71
CA GLY A 111 -4.55 9.32 -6.16
C GLY A 111 -3.40 8.88 -5.24
N SER A 112 -3.66 7.91 -4.35
CA SER A 112 -2.64 7.29 -3.49
C SER A 112 -1.53 6.62 -4.30
N THR A 113 -1.89 5.89 -5.35
CA THR A 113 -0.94 5.20 -6.23
C THR A 113 -0.01 6.18 -6.97
N LYS A 114 -0.53 7.30 -7.46
CA LYS A 114 0.28 8.34 -8.11
C LYS A 114 1.32 8.92 -7.15
N PHE A 115 0.93 9.14 -5.91
CA PHE A 115 1.82 9.64 -4.87
C PHE A 115 2.91 8.59 -4.52
N GLU A 116 2.53 7.33 -4.34
CA GLU A 116 3.45 6.25 -3.99
C GLU A 116 4.50 6.00 -5.08
N LYS A 117 4.12 6.07 -6.37
CA LYS A 117 5.06 6.02 -7.49
C LYS A 117 6.15 7.10 -7.43
N GLN A 118 5.84 8.27 -6.88
CA GLN A 118 6.83 9.32 -6.67
C GLN A 118 7.75 9.01 -5.49
N LEU A 119 7.21 8.47 -4.39
CA LEU A 119 7.98 8.04 -3.22
C LEU A 119 8.98 6.93 -3.58
N ILE A 120 8.56 5.92 -4.34
CA ILE A 120 9.44 4.84 -4.80
C ILE A 120 10.60 5.39 -5.63
N LYS A 121 10.37 6.34 -6.52
CA LYS A 121 11.44 6.98 -7.29
C LYS A 121 12.43 7.73 -6.39
N GLN A 122 11.92 8.40 -5.36
CA GLN A 122 12.75 9.11 -4.39
C GLN A 122 13.58 8.12 -3.54
N MET A 123 12.95 7.03 -3.06
CA MET A 123 13.60 5.96 -2.30
C MET A 123 14.77 5.34 -3.09
N LYS A 124 14.56 5.00 -4.37
CA LYS A 124 15.63 4.47 -5.23
C LYS A 124 16.81 5.43 -5.35
N ARG A 125 16.55 6.73 -5.53
CA ARG A 125 17.61 7.75 -5.64
C ARG A 125 18.40 7.93 -4.35
N SER A 126 17.71 8.08 -3.21
CA SER A 126 18.37 8.27 -1.92
C SER A 126 19.19 7.04 -1.52
N GLY A 127 18.66 5.85 -1.76
CA GLY A 127 19.36 4.61 -1.45
C GLY A 127 20.58 4.35 -2.33
N THR A 128 20.55 4.72 -3.63
CA THR A 128 21.75 4.64 -4.49
C THR A 128 22.87 5.52 -3.95
N VAL A 129 22.54 6.73 -3.47
CA VAL A 129 23.55 7.62 -2.84
C VAL A 129 24.06 7.03 -1.52
N ALA A 130 23.16 6.39 -0.74
CA ALA A 130 23.52 5.74 0.51
C ALA A 130 24.49 4.56 0.32
N MET A 131 24.33 3.79 -0.76
CA MET A 131 25.25 2.68 -1.11
C MET A 131 26.69 3.13 -1.28
N CYS A 132 26.96 4.36 -1.70
CA CYS A 132 28.31 4.92 -1.80
C CYS A 132 29.03 5.09 -0.46
N ARG A 133 28.34 4.86 0.67
CA ARG A 133 28.93 4.89 2.03
C ARG A 133 29.45 3.54 2.49
N LEU A 134 29.12 2.47 1.75
CA LEU A 134 29.57 1.13 2.05
C LEU A 134 30.92 0.85 1.34
N ASP A 135 31.70 -0.07 1.92
CA ASP A 135 32.91 -0.57 1.27
C ASP A 135 32.59 -1.46 0.05
N ASN A 136 33.56 -1.62 -0.84
CA ASN A 136 33.38 -2.35 -2.08
C ASN A 136 32.92 -3.80 -1.89
N ASN A 137 33.43 -4.50 -0.86
CA ASN A 137 33.06 -5.89 -0.62
C ASN A 137 31.59 -5.99 -0.19
N THR A 138 31.18 -5.16 0.73
CA THR A 138 29.76 -5.07 1.17
C THR A 138 28.83 -4.70 0.01
N VAL A 139 29.25 -3.78 -0.87
CA VAL A 139 28.46 -3.42 -2.05
C VAL A 139 28.31 -4.60 -3.01
N LEU A 140 29.39 -5.38 -3.24
CA LEU A 140 29.34 -6.56 -4.09
C LEU A 140 28.45 -7.67 -3.52
N GLU A 141 28.50 -7.91 -2.22
CA GLU A 141 27.73 -8.96 -1.56
C GLU A 141 26.25 -8.59 -1.36
N LYS A 142 25.95 -7.38 -0.95
CA LYS A 142 24.61 -6.96 -0.51
C LYS A 142 23.90 -6.04 -1.51
N GLY A 143 24.64 -5.34 -2.35
CA GLY A 143 24.07 -4.35 -3.28
C GLY A 143 23.06 -4.94 -4.24
N LEU A 144 23.32 -6.16 -4.77
CA LEU A 144 22.39 -6.85 -5.64
C LEU A 144 21.02 -7.03 -4.97
N TYR A 145 21.00 -7.49 -3.71
CA TYR A 145 19.75 -7.73 -2.99
C TYR A 145 19.03 -6.42 -2.66
N TYR A 146 19.77 -5.36 -2.37
CA TYR A 146 19.20 -4.03 -2.20
C TYR A 146 18.47 -3.54 -3.46
N TYR A 147 19.12 -3.64 -4.63
CA TYR A 147 18.51 -3.21 -5.89
C TYR A 147 17.31 -4.08 -6.27
N GLN A 148 17.41 -5.40 -6.12
CA GLN A 148 16.27 -6.30 -6.36
C GLN A 148 15.09 -6.00 -5.44
N GLY A 149 15.34 -5.69 -4.15
CA GLY A 149 14.30 -5.28 -3.21
C GLY A 149 13.56 -4.04 -3.67
N ASN A 150 14.30 -3.02 -4.11
CA ASN A 150 13.73 -1.80 -4.68
C ASN A 150 12.94 -2.05 -5.99
N ASP A 151 13.37 -3.01 -6.81
CA ASP A 151 12.65 -3.36 -8.03
C ASP A 151 11.36 -4.09 -7.71
N PHE A 152 11.36 -5.08 -6.81
CA PHE A 152 10.13 -5.75 -6.39
C PHE A 152 9.17 -4.80 -5.67
N ALA A 153 9.66 -3.87 -4.85
CA ALA A 153 8.84 -2.82 -4.25
C ALA A 153 8.17 -1.94 -5.32
N SER A 154 8.92 -1.59 -6.37
CA SER A 154 8.38 -0.82 -7.49
C SER A 154 7.32 -1.59 -8.26
N GLU A 155 7.60 -2.85 -8.61
CA GLU A 155 6.65 -3.69 -9.33
C GLU A 155 5.37 -3.95 -8.53
N LEU A 156 5.48 -4.07 -7.20
CA LEU A 156 4.32 -4.18 -6.32
C LEU A 156 3.43 -2.93 -6.41
N VAL A 157 4.01 -1.73 -6.34
CA VAL A 157 3.27 -0.46 -6.51
C VAL A 157 2.68 -0.33 -7.91
N TYR A 158 3.42 -0.74 -8.94
CA TYR A 158 2.92 -0.71 -10.32
C TYR A 158 1.80 -1.74 -10.56
N SER A 159 1.85 -2.92 -9.94
CA SER A 159 0.78 -3.92 -10.04
C SER A 159 -0.54 -3.39 -9.45
N ILE A 160 -0.47 -2.73 -8.29
CA ILE A 160 -1.65 -2.07 -7.70
C ILE A 160 -2.18 -0.96 -8.61
N SER A 161 -1.30 -0.22 -9.29
CA SER A 161 -1.72 0.77 -10.28
C SER A 161 -2.45 0.14 -11.47
N ARG A 162 -1.88 -0.93 -12.05
CA ARG A 162 -2.47 -1.67 -13.17
C ARG A 162 -3.77 -2.39 -12.78
N LEU A 163 -3.95 -2.71 -11.50
CA LEU A 163 -5.22 -3.18 -10.95
C LEU A 163 -6.24 -2.04 -10.87
N CYS A 164 -5.85 -0.90 -10.30
CA CYS A 164 -6.77 0.21 -10.00
C CYS A 164 -7.27 0.93 -11.26
N GLU A 165 -6.40 1.13 -12.25
CA GLU A 165 -6.70 1.92 -13.45
C GLU A 165 -7.86 1.34 -14.26
N PRO A 166 -7.88 0.06 -14.68
CA PRO A 166 -9.01 -0.52 -15.41
C PRO A 166 -10.27 -0.66 -14.56
N CYS A 167 -10.15 -0.88 -13.24
CA CYS A 167 -11.29 -0.87 -12.33
C CYS A 167 -11.95 0.52 -12.28
N LEU A 168 -11.15 1.57 -12.18
CA LEU A 168 -11.64 2.95 -12.22
C LEU A 168 -12.32 3.28 -13.55
N GLU A 169 -11.66 2.94 -14.68
CA GLU A 169 -12.21 3.16 -16.01
C GLU A 169 -13.53 2.42 -16.23
N HIS A 170 -13.63 1.19 -15.73
CA HIS A 170 -14.84 0.37 -15.84
C HIS A 170 -16.04 1.02 -15.16
N ILE A 171 -15.87 1.51 -13.93
CA ILE A 171 -16.94 2.15 -13.17
C ILE A 171 -17.25 3.56 -13.69
N ASP A 172 -16.22 4.34 -14.05
CA ASP A 172 -16.39 5.71 -14.56
C ASP A 172 -17.16 5.75 -15.89
N ASN A 173 -17.02 4.69 -16.72
CA ASN A 173 -17.76 4.52 -17.97
C ASN A 173 -19.12 3.79 -17.82
N ASN A 174 -19.55 3.50 -16.59
CA ASN A 174 -20.82 2.80 -16.30
C ASN A 174 -20.95 1.46 -17.05
N PHE A 175 -19.87 0.68 -17.15
CA PHE A 175 -19.95 -0.67 -17.71
C PHE A 175 -20.65 -1.62 -16.74
N ASN A 176 -21.19 -2.73 -17.28
CA ASN A 176 -21.89 -3.71 -16.46
C ASN A 176 -21.01 -4.23 -15.32
N PRO A 177 -21.55 -4.35 -14.09
CA PRO A 177 -20.78 -4.87 -12.95
C PRO A 177 -20.41 -6.34 -13.15
N LEU A 178 -19.49 -6.83 -12.33
CA LEU A 178 -19.23 -8.27 -12.17
C LEU A 178 -20.53 -8.98 -11.74
N ASP A 179 -20.71 -10.21 -12.17
CA ASP A 179 -21.79 -11.05 -11.65
C ASP A 179 -21.55 -11.47 -10.19
N ALA A 180 -22.57 -12.04 -9.55
CA ALA A 180 -22.47 -12.43 -8.14
C ALA A 180 -21.41 -13.51 -7.88
N ILE A 181 -21.16 -14.41 -8.85
CA ILE A 181 -20.17 -15.45 -8.75
C ILE A 181 -18.76 -14.85 -8.84
N GLN A 182 -18.51 -14.00 -9.84
CA GLN A 182 -17.23 -13.30 -10.00
C GLN A 182 -16.90 -12.43 -8.79
N LYS A 183 -17.91 -11.69 -8.25
CA LYS A 183 -17.75 -10.87 -7.04
C LYS A 183 -17.36 -11.73 -5.83
N GLY A 184 -18.05 -12.83 -5.59
CA GLY A 184 -17.77 -13.74 -4.48
C GLY A 184 -16.39 -14.39 -4.60
N GLU A 185 -16.10 -15.01 -5.74
CA GLU A 185 -14.81 -15.68 -5.99
C GLU A 185 -13.61 -14.73 -5.81
N PHE A 186 -13.72 -13.48 -6.26
CA PHE A 186 -12.62 -12.52 -6.12
C PHE A 186 -12.53 -11.90 -4.73
N SER A 187 -13.67 -11.71 -4.04
CA SER A 187 -13.70 -11.22 -2.65
C SER A 187 -12.89 -12.14 -1.73
N ASP A 188 -13.22 -13.46 -1.76
CA ASP A 188 -12.59 -14.46 -0.91
C ASP A 188 -11.05 -14.48 -1.08
N VAL A 189 -10.59 -14.52 -2.33
CA VAL A 189 -9.15 -14.53 -2.62
C VAL A 189 -8.49 -13.20 -2.25
N SER A 190 -9.19 -12.07 -2.40
CA SER A 190 -8.63 -10.76 -2.09
C SER A 190 -8.40 -10.54 -0.60
N GLU A 191 -9.24 -11.09 0.27
CA GLU A 191 -9.07 -11.07 1.72
C GLU A 191 -7.81 -11.84 2.12
N ASP A 192 -7.59 -13.02 1.56
CA ASP A 192 -6.41 -13.84 1.79
C ASP A 192 -5.12 -13.16 1.28
N ILE A 193 -5.18 -12.45 0.15
CA ILE A 193 -4.04 -11.66 -0.37
C ILE A 193 -3.72 -10.51 0.59
N THR A 194 -4.72 -9.78 1.04
CA THR A 194 -4.55 -8.69 2.01
C THR A 194 -3.91 -9.21 3.30
N TYR A 195 -4.38 -10.36 3.80
CA TYR A 195 -3.81 -11.02 4.96
C TYR A 195 -2.34 -11.41 4.74
N LEU A 196 -1.99 -11.98 3.57
CA LEU A 196 -0.60 -12.31 3.23
C LEU A 196 0.31 -11.08 3.28
N ILE A 197 -0.11 -9.96 2.66
CA ILE A 197 0.66 -8.71 2.66
C ILE A 197 0.85 -8.21 4.10
N GLN A 198 -0.21 -8.26 4.91
CA GLN A 198 -0.16 -7.86 6.32
C GLN A 198 0.82 -8.70 7.14
N GLN A 199 0.83 -10.03 6.97
CA GLN A 199 1.78 -10.90 7.68
C GLN A 199 3.23 -10.63 7.24
N CYS A 200 3.48 -10.48 5.93
CA CYS A 200 4.79 -10.09 5.42
C CYS A 200 5.25 -8.74 5.98
N ARG A 201 4.36 -7.75 6.06
CA ARG A 201 4.66 -6.44 6.64
C ARG A 201 5.04 -6.56 8.13
N LYS A 202 4.24 -7.27 8.93
CA LYS A 202 4.51 -7.46 10.37
C LYS A 202 5.87 -8.14 10.61
N LYS A 203 6.17 -9.21 9.86
CA LYS A 203 7.47 -9.91 9.97
C LYS A 203 8.63 -8.98 9.57
N MET A 204 8.46 -8.16 8.53
CA MET A 204 9.47 -7.18 8.13
C MET A 204 9.69 -6.11 9.21
N GLU A 205 8.63 -5.55 9.78
CA GLU A 205 8.71 -4.56 10.87
C GLU A 205 9.45 -5.12 12.10
N ASN A 206 9.17 -6.37 12.46
CA ASN A 206 9.79 -7.06 13.60
C ASN A 206 11.18 -7.62 13.30
N ASN A 207 11.66 -7.54 12.06
CA ASN A 207 12.92 -8.15 11.62
C ASN A 207 12.92 -9.69 11.73
N GLU A 208 11.76 -10.32 11.53
CA GLU A 208 11.52 -11.77 11.64
C GLU A 208 11.62 -12.43 10.25
N TYR A 209 12.86 -12.57 9.73
CA TYR A 209 13.08 -13.14 8.39
C TYR A 209 13.36 -14.65 8.37
N ASN A 210 13.55 -15.28 9.53
CA ASN A 210 13.97 -16.68 9.60
C ASN A 210 12.82 -17.66 9.39
N ASP A 211 11.58 -17.23 9.69
CA ASP A 211 10.38 -18.08 9.64
C ASP A 211 9.30 -17.40 8.78
N PHE A 212 9.35 -17.59 7.46
CA PHE A 212 8.28 -17.16 6.55
C PHE A 212 7.91 -18.24 5.51
N GLU A 213 8.20 -19.51 5.81
CA GLU A 213 7.83 -20.65 4.97
C GLU A 213 6.30 -20.80 4.84
N GLU A 214 5.55 -20.42 5.86
CA GLU A 214 4.09 -20.41 5.83
C GLU A 214 3.56 -19.39 4.82
N GLU A 215 4.13 -18.18 4.79
CA GLU A 215 3.77 -17.16 3.82
C GLU A 215 4.11 -17.59 2.39
N ILE A 216 5.21 -18.31 2.19
CA ILE A 216 5.55 -18.89 0.87
C ILE A 216 4.52 -19.93 0.45
N ARG A 217 4.12 -20.83 1.34
CA ARG A 217 3.08 -21.83 1.04
C ARG A 217 1.75 -21.16 0.71
N ARG A 218 1.31 -20.21 1.54
CA ARG A 218 0.08 -19.43 1.32
C ARG A 218 0.12 -18.70 -0.02
N ALA A 219 1.24 -18.10 -0.39
CA ALA A 219 1.39 -17.44 -1.69
C ALA A 219 1.29 -18.42 -2.87
N ASN A 220 1.83 -19.63 -2.74
CA ASN A 220 1.71 -20.66 -3.76
C ASN A 220 0.24 -21.13 -3.91
N ASP A 221 -0.47 -21.29 -2.80
CA ASP A 221 -1.88 -21.67 -2.79
C ASP A 221 -2.74 -20.58 -3.44
N LEU A 222 -2.50 -19.31 -3.08
CA LEU A 222 -3.17 -18.15 -3.69
C LEU A 222 -2.91 -18.07 -5.20
N ASN A 223 -1.68 -18.27 -5.65
CA ASN A 223 -1.37 -18.32 -7.07
C ASN A 223 -2.08 -19.47 -7.80
N GLY A 224 -2.26 -20.60 -7.14
CA GLY A 224 -3.07 -21.71 -7.62
C GLY A 224 -4.55 -21.35 -7.76
N GLN A 225 -5.13 -20.73 -6.74
CA GLN A 225 -6.53 -20.26 -6.74
C GLN A 225 -6.75 -19.21 -7.85
N LEU A 226 -5.90 -18.19 -7.94
CA LEU A 226 -5.97 -17.15 -8.98
C LEU A 226 -5.84 -17.74 -10.38
N SER A 227 -4.98 -18.76 -10.57
CA SER A 227 -4.87 -19.49 -11.85
C SER A 227 -6.15 -20.25 -12.19
N LEU A 228 -6.84 -20.79 -11.19
CA LEU A 228 -8.13 -21.43 -11.37
C LEU A 228 -9.22 -20.43 -11.76
N LEU A 229 -9.29 -19.25 -11.10
CA LEU A 229 -10.20 -18.17 -11.46
C LEU A 229 -10.01 -17.72 -12.91
N LYS A 230 -8.76 -17.59 -13.33
CA LYS A 230 -8.42 -17.24 -14.71
C LYS A 230 -8.93 -18.27 -15.72
N ARG A 231 -8.76 -19.57 -15.42
CA ARG A 231 -9.27 -20.66 -16.28
C ARG A 231 -10.80 -20.65 -16.35
N LYS A 232 -11.49 -20.49 -15.23
CA LYS A 232 -12.95 -20.38 -15.18
C LYS A 232 -13.45 -19.21 -16.04
N GLU A 233 -12.79 -18.06 -15.95
CA GLU A 233 -13.20 -16.89 -16.75
C GLU A 233 -12.97 -17.10 -18.24
N LEU A 234 -11.88 -17.73 -18.65
CA LEU A 234 -11.65 -18.09 -20.06
C LEU A 234 -12.73 -19.07 -20.58
N GLN A 235 -13.21 -20.00 -19.75
CA GLN A 235 -14.35 -20.88 -20.10
C GLN A 235 -15.65 -20.08 -20.24
N ARG A 236 -15.92 -19.09 -19.37
CA ARG A 236 -17.08 -18.20 -19.49
C ARG A 236 -17.05 -17.42 -20.81
N ILE A 237 -15.89 -16.89 -21.21
CA ILE A 237 -15.72 -16.22 -22.51
C ILE A 237 -16.02 -17.18 -23.66
N GLN A 238 -15.49 -18.40 -23.62
CA GLN A 238 -15.68 -19.40 -24.66
C GLN A 238 -17.14 -19.82 -24.81
N SER A 239 -17.88 -19.92 -23.70
CA SER A 239 -19.31 -20.24 -23.70
C SER A 239 -20.21 -19.04 -24.05
N GLN A 240 -19.62 -17.88 -24.36
CA GLN A 240 -20.32 -16.61 -24.64
C GLN A 240 -21.29 -16.18 -23.52
N SER A 241 -21.04 -16.64 -22.29
CA SER A 241 -21.84 -16.31 -21.12
C SER A 241 -21.31 -15.02 -20.47
N GLY A 242 -21.68 -13.87 -20.96
CA GLY A 242 -21.36 -12.59 -20.34
C GLY A 242 -20.78 -11.54 -21.27
N SER A 243 -20.46 -10.37 -20.69
CA SER A 243 -19.87 -9.25 -21.42
C SER A 243 -18.35 -9.43 -21.52
N ILE A 244 -17.80 -9.36 -22.73
CA ILE A 244 -16.34 -9.41 -22.96
C ILE A 244 -15.59 -8.33 -22.14
N ARG A 245 -16.18 -7.14 -21.97
CA ARG A 245 -15.56 -6.06 -21.18
C ARG A 245 -15.46 -6.41 -19.70
N VAL A 246 -16.48 -7.05 -19.15
CA VAL A 246 -16.50 -7.56 -17.77
C VAL A 246 -15.41 -8.62 -17.59
N SER A 247 -15.35 -9.57 -18.52
CA SER A 247 -14.31 -10.61 -18.48
C SER A 247 -12.90 -10.04 -18.60
N MET A 248 -12.69 -9.00 -19.42
CA MET A 248 -11.37 -8.37 -19.56
C MET A 248 -10.92 -7.68 -18.26
N VAL A 249 -11.79 -6.90 -17.61
CA VAL A 249 -11.42 -6.28 -16.33
C VAL A 249 -11.18 -7.34 -15.26
N TYR A 250 -12.01 -8.37 -15.19
CA TYR A 250 -11.84 -9.47 -14.25
C TYR A 250 -10.50 -10.21 -14.45
N LEU A 251 -10.15 -10.57 -15.69
CA LEU A 251 -8.86 -11.21 -16.01
C LEU A 251 -7.67 -10.32 -15.65
N THR A 252 -7.79 -9.01 -15.86
CA THR A 252 -6.76 -8.05 -15.45
C THR A 252 -6.63 -8.01 -13.93
N MET A 253 -7.75 -7.99 -13.19
CA MET A 253 -7.75 -8.06 -11.73
C MET A 253 -7.05 -9.31 -11.22
N VAL A 254 -7.40 -10.49 -11.77
CA VAL A 254 -6.77 -11.76 -11.40
C VAL A 254 -5.27 -11.75 -11.71
N GLN A 255 -4.86 -11.23 -12.87
CA GLN A 255 -3.45 -11.16 -13.25
C GLN A 255 -2.64 -10.24 -12.31
N GLU A 256 -3.15 -9.05 -12.02
CA GLU A 256 -2.43 -8.11 -11.16
C GLU A 256 -2.46 -8.55 -9.69
N ALA A 257 -3.49 -9.25 -9.24
CA ALA A 257 -3.50 -9.93 -7.94
C ALA A 257 -2.40 -11.00 -7.84
N GLN A 258 -2.17 -11.81 -8.89
CA GLN A 258 -1.04 -12.75 -8.94
C GLN A 258 0.32 -12.02 -8.86
N ASN A 259 0.45 -10.90 -9.55
CA ASN A 259 1.65 -10.07 -9.51
C ASN A 259 1.89 -9.51 -8.10
N VAL A 260 0.85 -9.02 -7.42
CA VAL A 260 0.91 -8.55 -6.02
C VAL A 260 1.41 -9.64 -5.09
N VAL A 261 0.83 -10.84 -5.15
CA VAL A 261 1.28 -12.00 -4.35
C VAL A 261 2.75 -12.33 -4.63
N THR A 262 3.12 -12.42 -5.90
CA THR A 262 4.48 -12.80 -6.33
C THR A 262 5.51 -11.77 -5.88
N TYR A 263 5.25 -10.48 -6.09
CA TYR A 263 6.20 -9.44 -5.70
C TYR A 263 6.29 -9.25 -4.19
N THR A 264 5.22 -9.46 -3.44
CA THR A 264 5.25 -9.46 -1.97
C THR A 264 6.21 -10.53 -1.43
N ILE A 265 6.10 -11.77 -1.91
CA ILE A 265 6.98 -12.85 -1.47
C ILE A 265 8.43 -12.67 -1.95
N ASN A 266 8.62 -12.22 -3.18
CA ASN A 266 9.97 -11.95 -3.70
C ASN A 266 10.64 -10.82 -2.92
N LEU A 267 9.90 -9.78 -2.55
CA LEU A 267 10.39 -8.70 -1.70
C LEU A 267 10.86 -9.24 -0.34
N MET A 268 10.10 -10.13 0.30
CA MET A 268 10.49 -10.77 1.56
C MET A 268 11.76 -11.62 1.42
N LYS A 269 11.84 -12.47 0.36
CA LYS A 269 13.03 -13.32 0.09
C LYS A 269 14.30 -12.50 -0.08
N VAL A 270 14.22 -11.41 -0.82
CA VAL A 270 15.37 -10.54 -1.08
C VAL A 270 15.72 -9.70 0.14
N SER A 271 14.71 -9.21 0.87
CA SER A 271 14.92 -8.48 2.14
C SER A 271 15.65 -9.36 3.16
N ARG A 272 15.29 -10.66 3.28
CA ARG A 272 16.02 -11.62 4.12
C ARG A 272 17.50 -11.65 3.77
N LYS A 273 17.84 -11.82 2.48
CA LYS A 273 19.24 -11.90 2.00
C LYS A 273 20.02 -10.60 2.25
N PHE A 274 19.34 -9.45 2.22
CA PHE A 274 19.95 -8.16 2.53
C PHE A 274 20.16 -7.96 4.04
N GLN A 275 19.17 -8.35 4.85
CA GLN A 275 19.16 -8.12 6.30
C GLN A 275 20.04 -9.10 7.08
N ILE A 276 20.12 -10.37 6.67
CA ILE A 276 20.87 -11.40 7.36
C ILE A 276 22.33 -11.40 6.87
N ALA A 277 23.29 -11.58 7.79
CA ALA A 277 24.67 -11.81 7.42
C ALA A 277 24.79 -13.11 6.61
N PRO A 278 25.72 -13.25 5.65
CA PRO A 278 26.03 -14.55 5.06
C PRO A 278 26.47 -15.50 6.18
N GLU A 279 25.92 -16.72 6.15
CA GLU A 279 26.37 -17.82 6.99
C GLU A 279 27.79 -18.22 6.63
#